data_2f7149eb72bf1598cef7ec7dcd4bfa10
#
_entry.id   2f7149eb72bf1598cef7ec7dcd4bfa10
#
_cell.length_a   1.000
_cell.length_b   1.000
_cell.length_c   1.000
_cell.angle_alpha   90.00
_cell.angle_beta   90.00
_cell.angle_gamma   90.00
#
_symmetry.space_group_name_H-M   'P 1'
#
loop_
_entity.id
_entity.type
_entity.pdbx_description
1 polymer ?
#
loop_
_entity_poly.entity_id
_entity_poly.type
_entity_poly.pdbx_seq_one_letter_code
_entity_poly.pdbx_strand_id
1 'polypeptide(L)'
;MIYKKIEIAVDGYKETADLYTYFLDNSIEMHINRKRPVVVICPGGGYAMTSDREAEPIAMQYLARGYHAVILRYSVEPARYPLALLQLAKSVVFLRKNAAEFHIDTNKIVLQGFSAGGHLAASLGVFWKKDFIAQTLGVTSDMVKPNGMILSYPVITSGEFAHTGSFECLLGEDYNDLDKRKEQSLEFQVSKDTPTTFLWHTVTDDCVPVENSLLFFNALRKFEIPVEMHLYPVGGHGLSLDRKSTRLNSS
;
A
#
# COMPACT_ATOMS: atom_id res chain seq x y z
N MET A 1 -13.44 -17.53 -10.91
CA MET A 1 -12.83 -16.58 -9.96
C MET A 1 -13.07 -17.08 -8.54
N ILE A 2 -12.04 -17.09 -7.72
CA ILE A 2 -12.09 -17.51 -6.31
C ILE A 2 -12.14 -16.25 -5.45
N TYR A 3 -13.23 -16.09 -4.69
CA TYR A 3 -13.42 -15.01 -3.74
C TYR A 3 -13.39 -15.56 -2.33
N LYS A 4 -12.57 -14.99 -1.47
CA LYS A 4 -12.52 -15.33 -0.04
C LYS A 4 -12.37 -14.04 0.77
N LYS A 5 -12.98 -14.01 1.94
CA LYS A 5 -12.70 -13.04 3.00
C LYS A 5 -11.86 -13.74 4.05
N ILE A 6 -10.68 -13.24 4.32
CA ILE A 6 -9.69 -13.86 5.21
C ILE A 6 -9.39 -12.89 6.35
N GLU A 7 -9.52 -13.34 7.57
CA GLU A 7 -9.12 -12.56 8.73
C GLU A 7 -7.59 -12.55 8.87
N ILE A 8 -7.03 -11.38 9.05
CA ILE A 8 -5.61 -11.14 9.31
C ILE A 8 -5.44 -10.68 10.76
N ALA A 9 -5.28 -11.63 11.65
CA ALA A 9 -4.94 -11.40 13.06
C ALA A 9 -3.42 -11.38 13.26
N VAL A 10 -2.91 -10.53 14.13
CA VAL A 10 -1.49 -10.46 14.52
C VAL A 10 -1.39 -10.80 16.00
N ASP A 11 -0.52 -11.73 16.37
CA ASP A 11 -0.37 -12.18 17.75
C ASP A 11 0.03 -11.00 18.66
N GLY A 12 -0.64 -10.90 19.80
CA GLY A 12 -0.45 -9.80 20.75
C GLY A 12 -1.35 -8.57 20.52
N TYR A 13 -2.14 -8.56 19.44
CA TYR A 13 -3.10 -7.48 19.13
C TYR A 13 -4.54 -8.02 19.15
N LYS A 14 -5.50 -7.17 19.54
CA LYS A 14 -6.93 -7.53 19.59
C LYS A 14 -7.63 -7.29 18.24
N GLU A 15 -7.25 -6.21 17.57
CA GLU A 15 -7.86 -5.79 16.32
C GLU A 15 -7.35 -6.65 15.18
N THR A 16 -8.28 -7.10 14.34
CA THR A 16 -7.98 -7.88 13.14
C THR A 16 -8.30 -7.06 11.89
N ALA A 17 -7.65 -7.40 10.78
CA ALA A 17 -7.94 -6.84 9.47
C ALA A 17 -8.67 -7.88 8.60
N ASP A 18 -9.39 -7.40 7.61
CA ASP A 18 -10.01 -8.24 6.59
C ASP A 18 -9.24 -8.17 5.28
N LEU A 19 -8.83 -9.31 4.75
CA LEU A 19 -8.26 -9.44 3.42
C LEU A 19 -9.30 -10.01 2.46
N TYR A 20 -9.84 -9.16 1.59
CA TYR A 20 -10.75 -9.57 0.52
C TYR A 20 -9.93 -10.00 -0.70
N THR A 21 -10.11 -11.24 -1.15
CA THR A 21 -9.30 -11.81 -2.23
C THR A 21 -10.12 -12.05 -3.49
N TYR A 22 -9.54 -11.72 -4.63
CA TYR A 22 -10.10 -11.92 -5.96
C TYR A 22 -9.05 -12.63 -6.81
N PHE A 23 -9.06 -13.98 -6.80
CA PHE A 23 -8.12 -14.77 -7.59
C PHE A 23 -8.78 -15.25 -8.87
N LEU A 24 -8.13 -14.99 -10.00
CA LEU A 24 -8.55 -15.53 -11.30
C LEU A 24 -8.19 -17.01 -11.36
N ASP A 25 -9.16 -17.81 -11.72
CA ASP A 25 -8.96 -19.23 -11.91
C ASP A 25 -8.28 -19.53 -13.24
N ASN A 26 -7.70 -20.72 -13.35
CA ASN A 26 -7.11 -21.24 -14.57
C ASN A 26 -8.00 -22.31 -15.19
N SER A 27 -7.88 -22.49 -16.50
CA SER A 27 -8.50 -23.59 -17.23
C SER A 27 -7.51 -24.16 -18.24
N ILE A 28 -7.82 -25.33 -18.76
CA ILE A 28 -7.01 -25.98 -19.83
C ILE A 28 -6.93 -25.05 -21.05
N GLU A 29 -8.03 -24.41 -21.40
CA GLU A 29 -8.12 -23.48 -22.53
C GLU A 29 -7.30 -22.22 -22.29
N MET A 30 -7.22 -21.74 -21.04
CA MET A 30 -6.54 -20.50 -20.66
C MET A 30 -5.15 -20.72 -20.05
N HIS A 31 -4.52 -21.85 -20.26
CA HIS A 31 -3.23 -22.23 -19.66
C HIS A 31 -3.33 -22.58 -18.17
N ILE A 32 -3.53 -23.87 -17.88
CA ILE A 32 -3.84 -24.42 -16.54
C ILE A 32 -2.79 -24.05 -15.46
N ASN A 33 -1.52 -23.89 -15.84
CA ASN A 33 -0.43 -23.58 -14.90
C ASN A 33 0.00 -22.10 -14.91
N ARG A 34 -0.82 -21.20 -15.47
CA ARG A 34 -0.49 -19.77 -15.55
C ARG A 34 -0.36 -19.17 -14.16
N LYS A 35 0.83 -18.66 -13.83
CA LYS A 35 1.03 -17.83 -12.64
C LYS A 35 0.75 -16.36 -12.97
N ARG A 36 0.11 -15.65 -12.03
CA ARG A 36 -0.27 -14.26 -12.23
C ARG A 36 0.38 -13.36 -11.15
N PRO A 37 0.72 -12.13 -11.50
CA PRO A 37 0.98 -11.11 -10.50
C PRO A 37 -0.23 -10.91 -9.59
N VAL A 38 0.03 -10.47 -8.37
CA VAL A 38 -1.02 -10.06 -7.43
C VAL A 38 -0.76 -8.65 -6.93
N VAL A 39 -1.82 -7.84 -6.90
CA VAL A 39 -1.78 -6.49 -6.36
C VAL A 39 -2.50 -6.48 -5.01
N VAL A 40 -1.78 -6.06 -3.96
CA VAL A 40 -2.33 -5.85 -2.62
C VAL A 40 -2.73 -4.39 -2.51
N ILE A 41 -4.01 -4.12 -2.41
CA ILE A 41 -4.60 -2.79 -2.40
C ILE A 41 -4.79 -2.35 -0.96
N CYS A 42 -4.19 -1.20 -0.61
CA CYS A 42 -4.33 -0.51 0.67
C CYS A 42 -5.10 0.80 0.42
N PRO A 43 -6.41 0.85 0.68
CA PRO A 43 -7.20 2.06 0.50
C PRO A 43 -6.75 3.18 1.44
N GLY A 44 -6.99 4.45 1.05
CA GLY A 44 -6.77 5.60 1.91
C GLY A 44 -7.86 5.77 2.98
N GLY A 45 -7.83 6.91 3.64
CA GLY A 45 -8.80 7.28 4.69
C GLY A 45 -8.17 7.77 5.98
N GLY A 46 -6.94 8.31 5.93
CA GLY A 46 -6.28 9.01 7.04
C GLY A 46 -5.95 8.14 8.25
N TYR A 47 -5.91 6.81 8.14
CA TYR A 47 -5.87 5.85 9.25
C TYR A 47 -7.08 5.96 10.21
N ALA A 48 -8.12 6.70 9.85
CA ALA A 48 -9.39 6.76 10.55
C ALA A 48 -10.46 5.84 9.94
N MET A 49 -10.30 5.51 8.66
CA MET A 49 -11.17 4.61 7.89
C MET A 49 -10.42 3.98 6.72
N THR A 50 -11.08 3.12 5.96
CA THR A 50 -10.60 2.63 4.65
C THR A 50 -11.62 2.95 3.57
N SER A 51 -11.20 3.65 2.50
CA SER A 51 -12.06 4.18 1.43
C SER A 51 -12.58 3.08 0.50
N ASP A 52 -13.89 3.05 0.26
CA ASP A 52 -14.51 2.12 -0.70
C ASP A 52 -14.18 2.46 -2.16
N ARG A 53 -13.96 3.74 -2.48
CA ARG A 53 -13.58 4.19 -3.84
C ARG A 53 -12.24 3.64 -4.28
N GLU A 54 -11.36 3.35 -3.34
CA GLU A 54 -9.99 2.91 -3.54
C GLU A 54 -9.82 1.40 -3.28
N ALA A 55 -10.92 0.68 -3.22
CA ALA A 55 -10.99 -0.75 -2.91
C ALA A 55 -11.45 -1.57 -4.13
N GLU A 56 -12.68 -2.09 -4.11
CA GLU A 56 -13.22 -2.94 -5.17
C GLU A 56 -13.15 -2.32 -6.57
N PRO A 57 -13.44 -1.02 -6.78
CA PRO A 57 -13.30 -0.42 -8.11
C PRO A 57 -11.90 -0.57 -8.69
N ILE A 58 -10.88 -0.46 -7.85
CA ILE A 58 -9.47 -0.65 -8.24
C ILE A 58 -9.18 -2.12 -8.53
N ALA A 59 -9.62 -3.03 -7.65
CA ALA A 59 -9.44 -4.47 -7.83
C ALA A 59 -9.99 -4.94 -9.18
N MET A 60 -11.17 -4.46 -9.58
CA MET A 60 -11.80 -4.81 -10.86
C MET A 60 -10.94 -4.39 -12.06
N GLN A 61 -10.19 -3.26 -11.98
CA GLN A 61 -9.30 -2.84 -13.06
C GLN A 61 -8.10 -3.78 -13.22
N TYR A 62 -7.55 -4.30 -12.14
CA TYR A 62 -6.48 -5.28 -12.19
C TYR A 62 -6.95 -6.64 -12.71
N LEU A 63 -8.11 -7.10 -12.24
CA LEU A 63 -8.73 -8.34 -12.72
C LEU A 63 -8.99 -8.32 -14.23
N ALA A 64 -9.51 -7.22 -14.75
CA ALA A 64 -9.75 -7.04 -16.19
C ALA A 64 -8.47 -7.14 -17.04
N ARG A 65 -7.29 -6.95 -16.43
CA ARG A 65 -5.97 -7.08 -17.06
C ARG A 65 -5.31 -8.43 -16.78
N GLY A 66 -6.00 -9.35 -16.11
CA GLY A 66 -5.49 -10.68 -15.82
C GLY A 66 -4.58 -10.79 -14.60
N TYR A 67 -4.55 -9.78 -13.72
CA TYR A 67 -3.87 -9.84 -12.43
C TYR A 67 -4.81 -10.38 -11.35
N HIS A 68 -4.26 -11.00 -10.33
CA HIS A 68 -4.96 -11.17 -9.07
C HIS A 68 -5.02 -9.84 -8.32
N ALA A 69 -6.09 -9.63 -7.56
CA ALA A 69 -6.21 -8.48 -6.68
C ALA A 69 -6.64 -8.91 -5.28
N VAL A 70 -6.08 -8.30 -4.27
CA VAL A 70 -6.55 -8.45 -2.88
C VAL A 70 -6.66 -7.07 -2.24
N ILE A 71 -7.66 -6.87 -1.38
CA ILE A 71 -7.90 -5.60 -0.70
C ILE A 71 -7.69 -5.84 0.79
N LEU A 72 -6.79 -5.09 1.39
CA LEU A 72 -6.58 -5.13 2.83
C LEU A 72 -7.37 -4.00 3.50
N ARG A 73 -8.42 -4.37 4.23
CA ARG A 73 -9.12 -3.47 5.17
C ARG A 73 -8.36 -3.52 6.49
N TYR A 74 -7.25 -2.80 6.54
CA TYR A 74 -6.35 -2.77 7.70
C TYR A 74 -6.97 -2.07 8.91
N SER A 75 -6.49 -2.39 10.10
CA SER A 75 -6.93 -1.75 11.33
C SER A 75 -6.57 -0.27 11.34
N VAL A 76 -7.57 0.56 11.61
CA VAL A 76 -7.48 2.01 11.72
C VAL A 76 -7.69 2.44 13.17
N GLU A 77 -7.65 3.74 13.46
CA GLU A 77 -7.96 4.24 14.81
C GLU A 77 -9.19 3.53 15.42
N PRO A 78 -9.11 3.06 16.70
CA PRO A 78 -8.10 3.35 17.73
C PRO A 78 -6.82 2.50 17.65
N ALA A 79 -6.69 1.58 16.69
CA ALA A 79 -5.45 0.84 16.47
C ALA A 79 -4.31 1.80 16.10
N ARG A 80 -3.08 1.46 16.55
CA ARG A 80 -1.89 2.31 16.37
C ARG A 80 -0.77 1.55 15.68
N TYR A 81 0.22 2.30 15.24
CA TYR A 81 1.46 1.73 14.73
C TYR A 81 2.07 0.76 15.77
N PRO A 82 2.57 -0.41 15.37
CA PRO A 82 2.78 -0.85 13.99
C PRO A 82 1.71 -1.82 13.45
N LEU A 83 0.50 -1.91 14.03
CA LEU A 83 -0.45 -2.99 13.73
C LEU A 83 -0.82 -3.06 12.24
N ALA A 84 -1.20 -1.96 11.60
CA ALA A 84 -1.55 -1.97 10.18
C ALA A 84 -0.40 -2.45 9.29
N LEU A 85 0.85 -2.05 9.61
CA LEU A 85 2.05 -2.52 8.92
C LEU A 85 2.25 -4.04 9.05
N LEU A 86 2.06 -4.59 10.26
CA LEU A 86 2.15 -6.02 10.51
C LEU A 86 1.05 -6.82 9.79
N GLN A 87 -0.17 -6.26 9.71
CA GLN A 87 -1.27 -6.85 8.96
C GLN A 87 -0.99 -6.87 7.46
N LEU A 88 -0.41 -5.81 6.90
CA LEU A 88 0.01 -5.77 5.51
C LEU A 88 1.12 -6.80 5.24
N ALA A 89 2.14 -6.85 6.10
CA ALA A 89 3.21 -7.83 6.01
C ALA A 89 2.67 -9.27 6.08
N LYS A 90 1.75 -9.56 7.01
CA LYS A 90 1.09 -10.87 7.15
C LYS A 90 0.26 -11.24 5.92
N SER A 91 -0.36 -10.26 5.26
CA SER A 91 -1.08 -10.46 3.99
C SER A 91 -0.12 -10.89 2.87
N VAL A 92 1.08 -10.29 2.78
CA VAL A 92 2.12 -10.72 1.82
C VAL A 92 2.59 -12.14 2.13
N VAL A 93 2.80 -12.48 3.40
CA VAL A 93 3.13 -13.86 3.84
C VAL A 93 2.05 -14.85 3.43
N PHE A 94 0.77 -14.50 3.64
CA PHE A 94 -0.37 -15.34 3.24
C PHE A 94 -0.32 -15.62 1.73
N LEU A 95 -0.12 -14.62 0.90
CA LEU A 95 -0.03 -14.77 -0.55
C LEU A 95 1.13 -15.68 -0.98
N ARG A 96 2.31 -15.55 -0.35
CA ARG A 96 3.45 -16.40 -0.65
C ARG A 96 3.23 -17.85 -0.23
N LYS A 97 2.66 -18.08 0.97
CA LYS A 97 2.37 -19.43 1.48
C LYS A 97 1.35 -20.18 0.63
N ASN A 98 0.39 -19.47 0.05
CA ASN A 98 -0.68 -20.04 -0.75
C ASN A 98 -0.49 -19.86 -2.27
N ALA A 99 0.74 -19.52 -2.70
CA ALA A 99 1.01 -19.19 -4.10
C ALA A 99 0.75 -20.35 -5.07
N ALA A 100 0.94 -21.59 -4.64
CA ALA A 100 0.65 -22.78 -5.47
C ALA A 100 -0.86 -22.98 -5.65
N GLU A 101 -1.65 -22.82 -4.57
CA GLU A 101 -3.12 -22.97 -4.60
C GLU A 101 -3.78 -21.93 -5.51
N PHE A 102 -3.32 -20.67 -5.42
CA PHE A 102 -3.96 -19.55 -6.15
C PHE A 102 -3.22 -19.14 -7.42
N HIS A 103 -2.22 -19.91 -7.86
CA HIS A 103 -1.43 -19.61 -9.06
C HIS A 103 -0.77 -18.22 -9.03
N ILE A 104 -0.22 -17.81 -7.87
CA ILE A 104 0.44 -16.52 -7.70
C ILE A 104 1.91 -16.60 -8.16
N ASP A 105 2.35 -15.58 -8.92
CA ASP A 105 3.77 -15.34 -9.16
C ASP A 105 4.37 -14.61 -7.95
N THR A 106 5.10 -15.35 -7.11
CA THR A 106 5.71 -14.80 -5.90
C THR A 106 6.76 -13.73 -6.15
N ASN A 107 7.25 -13.60 -7.38
CA ASN A 107 8.16 -12.54 -7.80
C ASN A 107 7.44 -11.27 -8.26
N LYS A 108 6.11 -11.25 -8.21
CA LYS A 108 5.26 -10.15 -8.68
C LYS A 108 4.13 -9.85 -7.70
N ILE A 109 4.46 -9.69 -6.42
CA ILE A 109 3.55 -9.20 -5.38
C ILE A 109 3.78 -7.70 -5.25
N VAL A 110 2.83 -6.90 -5.71
CA VAL A 110 2.92 -5.44 -5.78
C VAL A 110 1.96 -4.81 -4.77
N LEU A 111 2.42 -3.81 -4.05
CA LEU A 111 1.57 -3.04 -3.14
C LEU A 111 1.01 -1.83 -3.89
N GLN A 112 -0.30 -1.64 -3.83
CA GLN A 112 -0.98 -0.43 -4.32
C GLN A 112 -1.53 0.32 -3.12
N GLY A 113 -1.07 1.55 -2.90
CA GLY A 113 -1.55 2.36 -1.79
C GLY A 113 -2.06 3.73 -2.23
N PHE A 114 -3.11 4.19 -1.57
CA PHE A 114 -3.76 5.48 -1.80
C PHE A 114 -3.70 6.34 -0.55
N SER A 115 -3.29 7.61 -0.63
CA SER A 115 -3.29 8.52 0.52
C SER A 115 -2.58 7.92 1.75
N ALA A 116 -3.25 7.78 2.89
CA ALA A 116 -2.73 7.07 4.07
C ALA A 116 -2.43 5.58 3.80
N GLY A 117 -3.20 4.91 2.92
CA GLY A 117 -2.87 3.57 2.43
C GLY A 117 -1.60 3.54 1.58
N GLY A 118 -1.28 4.68 0.93
CA GLY A 118 0.01 4.91 0.27
C GLY A 118 1.17 4.95 1.27
N HIS A 119 0.96 5.60 2.41
CA HIS A 119 1.90 5.57 3.54
C HIS A 119 2.10 4.14 4.04
N LEU A 120 1.02 3.39 4.24
CA LEU A 120 1.09 2.00 4.69
C LEU A 120 1.87 1.11 3.71
N ALA A 121 1.60 1.23 2.41
CA ALA A 121 2.30 0.48 1.36
C ALA A 121 3.78 0.86 1.30
N ALA A 122 4.09 2.16 1.35
CA ALA A 122 5.46 2.67 1.38
C ALA A 122 6.20 2.24 2.66
N SER A 123 5.51 2.24 3.82
CA SER A 123 6.08 1.76 5.09
C SER A 123 6.57 0.32 4.98
N LEU A 124 5.76 -0.60 4.42
CA LEU A 124 6.25 -1.96 4.21
C LEU A 124 7.40 -1.99 3.20
N GLY A 125 7.35 -1.17 2.16
CA GLY A 125 8.41 -1.07 1.15
C GLY A 125 9.77 -0.65 1.72
N VAL A 126 9.80 0.24 2.71
CA VAL A 126 11.05 0.70 3.32
C VAL A 126 11.44 -0.09 4.58
N PHE A 127 10.47 -0.69 5.28
CA PHE A 127 10.71 -1.38 6.56
C PHE A 127 10.76 -2.91 6.46
N TRP A 128 10.54 -3.54 5.32
CA TRP A 128 10.41 -4.98 5.21
C TRP A 128 11.60 -5.78 5.78
N LYS A 129 12.80 -5.19 5.84
CA LYS A 129 13.99 -5.78 6.45
C LYS A 129 14.12 -5.53 7.95
N LYS A 130 13.27 -4.70 8.57
CA LYS A 130 13.34 -4.48 10.02
C LYS A 130 12.98 -5.77 10.74
N ASP A 131 13.86 -6.21 11.63
CA ASP A 131 13.78 -7.49 12.33
C ASP A 131 12.46 -7.70 13.07
N PHE A 132 11.90 -6.64 13.67
CA PHE A 132 10.66 -6.74 14.44
C PHE A 132 9.49 -7.29 13.61
N ILE A 133 9.41 -6.98 12.30
CA ILE A 133 8.32 -7.45 11.44
C ILE A 133 8.42 -8.97 11.27
N ALA A 134 9.59 -9.45 10.88
CA ALA A 134 9.84 -10.86 10.66
C ALA A 134 9.70 -11.67 11.96
N GLN A 135 10.22 -11.15 13.08
CA GLN A 135 10.13 -11.78 14.40
C GLN A 135 8.69 -11.88 14.90
N THR A 136 7.91 -10.78 14.82
CA THR A 136 6.50 -10.79 15.23
C THR A 136 5.66 -11.78 14.42
N LEU A 137 5.96 -11.95 13.13
CA LEU A 137 5.22 -12.86 12.26
C LEU A 137 5.79 -14.30 12.23
N GLY A 138 6.92 -14.57 12.91
CA GLY A 138 7.56 -15.88 12.91
C GLY A 138 7.99 -16.35 11.53
N VAL A 139 8.53 -15.44 10.70
CA VAL A 139 8.94 -15.71 9.31
C VAL A 139 10.30 -15.06 9.02
N THR A 140 10.86 -15.34 7.84
CA THR A 140 12.04 -14.61 7.34
C THR A 140 11.62 -13.29 6.68
N SER A 141 12.51 -12.29 6.64
CA SER A 141 12.24 -10.99 6.01
C SER A 141 11.86 -11.11 4.53
N ASP A 142 12.41 -12.09 3.81
CA ASP A 142 12.05 -12.33 2.40
C ASP A 142 10.57 -12.72 2.21
N MET A 143 9.94 -13.30 3.23
CA MET A 143 8.51 -13.64 3.19
C MET A 143 7.60 -12.42 3.22
N VAL A 144 8.06 -11.30 3.78
CA VAL A 144 7.29 -10.05 3.88
C VAL A 144 7.67 -9.03 2.79
N LYS A 145 8.74 -9.29 2.02
CA LYS A 145 9.27 -8.38 1.00
C LYS A 145 8.28 -8.16 -0.15
N PRO A 146 7.84 -6.93 -0.46
CA PRO A 146 7.11 -6.64 -1.69
C PRO A 146 8.05 -6.56 -2.89
N ASN A 147 7.53 -6.83 -4.10
CA ASN A 147 8.32 -6.80 -5.33
C ASN A 147 8.24 -5.45 -6.06
N GLY A 148 7.29 -4.60 -5.70
CA GLY A 148 7.11 -3.26 -6.25
C GLY A 148 6.03 -2.49 -5.50
N MET A 149 5.97 -1.19 -5.72
CA MET A 149 4.97 -0.31 -5.14
C MET A 149 4.33 0.58 -6.22
N ILE A 150 3.04 0.82 -6.07
CA ILE A 150 2.27 1.81 -6.84
C ILE A 150 1.63 2.73 -5.80
N LEU A 151 2.04 3.98 -5.77
CA LEU A 151 1.63 4.95 -4.75
C LEU A 151 0.85 6.09 -5.41
N SER A 152 -0.40 6.23 -5.01
CA SER A 152 -1.34 7.23 -5.52
C SER A 152 -1.51 8.32 -4.47
N TYR A 153 -1.10 9.54 -4.78
CA TYR A 153 -1.16 10.71 -3.87
C TYR A 153 -0.85 10.35 -2.41
N PRO A 154 0.30 9.66 -2.16
CA PRO A 154 0.59 9.06 -0.86
C PRO A 154 0.88 10.10 0.20
N VAL A 155 0.47 9.85 1.45
CA VAL A 155 1.08 10.46 2.62
C VAL A 155 2.48 9.87 2.77
N ILE A 156 3.50 10.69 3.02
CA ILE A 156 4.90 10.25 3.14
C ILE A 156 5.60 10.91 4.31
N THR A 157 5.57 12.25 4.39
CA THR A 157 6.30 13.01 5.41
C THR A 157 5.43 13.40 6.60
N SER A 158 5.99 13.34 7.78
CA SER A 158 5.41 13.89 9.01
C SER A 158 5.94 15.31 9.33
N GLY A 159 6.71 15.91 8.41
CA GLY A 159 7.33 17.22 8.53
C GLY A 159 6.42 18.36 8.09
N GLU A 160 7.01 19.37 7.41
CA GLU A 160 6.34 20.61 6.98
C GLU A 160 5.10 20.35 6.11
N PHE A 161 5.14 19.33 5.24
CA PHE A 161 4.06 18.99 4.30
C PHE A 161 3.20 17.83 4.79
N ALA A 162 3.15 17.61 6.09
CA ALA A 162 2.42 16.48 6.67
C ALA A 162 0.90 16.61 6.50
N HIS A 163 0.26 15.49 6.16
CA HIS A 163 -1.16 15.33 6.47
C HIS A 163 -1.30 14.93 7.94
N THR A 164 -1.33 15.93 8.83
CA THR A 164 -1.27 15.80 10.29
C THR A 164 -2.23 14.76 10.84
N GLY A 165 -3.51 14.79 10.43
CA GLY A 165 -4.53 13.87 10.92
C GLY A 165 -4.20 12.38 10.67
N SER A 166 -3.51 12.05 9.57
CA SER A 166 -3.05 10.67 9.34
C SER A 166 -2.04 10.20 10.40
N PHE A 167 -1.11 11.08 10.79
CA PHE A 167 -0.08 10.72 11.78
C PHE A 167 -0.64 10.72 13.21
N GLU A 168 -1.61 11.58 13.52
CA GLU A 168 -2.34 11.55 14.78
C GLU A 168 -3.11 10.24 14.94
N CYS A 169 -3.86 9.81 13.90
CA CYS A 169 -4.54 8.52 13.90
C CYS A 169 -3.57 7.33 13.95
N LEU A 170 -2.42 7.41 13.25
CA LEU A 170 -1.44 6.34 13.22
C LEU A 170 -0.71 6.15 14.55
N LEU A 171 -0.30 7.26 15.18
CA LEU A 171 0.60 7.26 16.33
C LEU A 171 -0.15 7.46 17.67
N GLY A 172 -1.31 8.13 17.68
CA GLY A 172 -2.03 8.46 18.91
C GLY A 172 -1.18 9.31 19.83
N GLU A 173 -1.00 8.89 21.10
CA GLU A 173 -0.21 9.61 22.09
C GLU A 173 1.26 9.77 21.68
N ASP A 174 1.80 8.83 20.91
CA ASP A 174 3.18 8.84 20.38
C ASP A 174 3.39 9.93 19.31
N TYR A 175 2.34 10.59 18.84
CA TYR A 175 2.45 11.69 17.86
C TYR A 175 3.27 12.89 18.39
N ASN A 176 3.28 13.11 19.70
CA ASN A 176 4.07 14.18 20.33
C ASN A 176 5.55 13.84 20.47
N ASP A 177 5.93 12.58 20.29
CA ASP A 177 7.32 12.13 20.26
C ASP A 177 7.91 12.41 18.86
N LEU A 178 8.87 13.35 18.81
CA LEU A 178 9.48 13.79 17.56
C LEU A 178 10.26 12.68 16.85
N ASP A 179 10.89 11.77 17.60
CA ASP A 179 11.66 10.67 17.02
C ASP A 179 10.74 9.62 16.41
N LYS A 180 9.66 9.24 17.10
CA LYS A 180 8.63 8.33 16.58
C LYS A 180 7.96 8.92 15.34
N ARG A 181 7.62 10.21 15.38
CA ARG A 181 7.04 10.91 14.24
C ARG A 181 8.01 10.94 13.06
N LYS A 182 9.29 11.26 13.30
CA LYS A 182 10.33 11.27 12.27
C LYS A 182 10.56 9.88 11.67
N GLU A 183 10.46 8.82 12.47
CA GLU A 183 10.53 7.44 11.95
C GLU A 183 9.46 7.17 10.90
N GLN A 184 8.29 7.79 11.02
CA GLN A 184 7.19 7.66 10.06
C GLN A 184 7.29 8.63 8.87
N SER A 185 8.33 9.46 8.79
CA SER A 185 8.70 10.22 7.57
C SER A 185 9.50 9.31 6.65
N LEU A 186 8.80 8.71 5.68
CA LEU A 186 9.32 7.57 4.91
C LEU A 186 10.40 7.97 3.91
N GLU A 187 10.51 9.25 3.54
CA GLU A 187 11.60 9.79 2.73
C GLU A 187 12.97 9.61 3.41
N PHE A 188 13.00 9.53 4.74
CA PHE A 188 14.23 9.27 5.50
C PHE A 188 14.54 7.78 5.67
N GLN A 189 13.61 6.90 5.32
CA GLN A 189 13.71 5.46 5.52
C GLN A 189 14.07 4.69 4.24
N VAL A 190 14.13 5.38 3.10
CA VAL A 190 14.52 4.79 1.82
C VAL A 190 15.94 4.24 1.88
N SER A 191 16.16 3.05 1.37
CA SER A 191 17.45 2.39 1.27
C SER A 191 17.59 1.67 -0.07
N LYS A 192 18.76 1.10 -0.34
CA LYS A 192 19.01 0.26 -1.54
C LYS A 192 18.10 -0.98 -1.63
N ASP A 193 17.44 -1.34 -0.55
CA ASP A 193 16.55 -2.49 -0.46
C ASP A 193 15.08 -2.14 -0.74
N THR A 194 14.77 -0.84 -0.90
CA THR A 194 13.44 -0.36 -1.23
C THR A 194 13.04 -0.83 -2.64
N PRO A 195 11.82 -1.36 -2.84
CA PRO A 195 11.39 -1.86 -4.15
C PRO A 195 11.23 -0.76 -5.20
N THR A 196 11.27 -1.16 -6.48
CA THR A 196 10.87 -0.28 -7.59
C THR A 196 9.49 0.32 -7.34
N THR A 197 9.32 1.59 -7.71
CA THR A 197 8.15 2.37 -7.31
C THR A 197 7.58 3.16 -8.49
N PHE A 198 6.26 3.10 -8.64
CA PHE A 198 5.49 4.03 -9.46
C PHE A 198 4.74 5.00 -8.55
N LEU A 199 4.80 6.30 -8.88
CA LEU A 199 4.13 7.38 -8.14
C LEU A 199 3.24 8.20 -9.07
N TRP A 200 2.09 8.66 -8.58
CA TRP A 200 1.38 9.73 -9.24
C TRP A 200 0.67 10.63 -8.23
N HIS A 201 0.55 11.91 -8.58
CA HIS A 201 -0.04 12.94 -7.74
C HIS A 201 -0.61 14.08 -8.59
N THR A 202 -1.53 14.86 -8.05
CA THR A 202 -1.97 16.11 -8.65
C THR A 202 -1.31 17.29 -7.94
N VAL A 203 -0.85 18.29 -8.70
CA VAL A 203 -0.12 19.44 -8.13
C VAL A 203 -1.01 20.30 -7.22
N THR A 204 -2.31 20.33 -7.50
CA THR A 204 -3.29 21.11 -6.72
C THR A 204 -4.04 20.28 -5.69
N ASP A 205 -3.45 19.15 -5.24
CA ASP A 205 -4.02 18.37 -4.14
C ASP A 205 -4.10 19.24 -2.88
N ASP A 206 -5.33 19.42 -2.38
CA ASP A 206 -5.66 20.33 -1.30
C ASP A 206 -5.67 19.66 0.09
N CYS A 207 -5.37 18.37 0.16
CA CYS A 207 -5.37 17.58 1.38
C CYS A 207 -3.99 17.01 1.71
N VAL A 208 -3.35 16.35 0.74
CA VAL A 208 -1.98 15.84 0.86
C VAL A 208 -1.09 16.62 -0.11
N PRO A 209 -0.24 17.52 0.36
CA PRO A 209 0.63 18.30 -0.51
C PRO A 209 1.49 17.43 -1.43
N VAL A 210 1.61 17.83 -2.69
CA VAL A 210 2.39 17.09 -3.73
C VAL A 210 3.84 16.86 -3.32
N GLU A 211 4.36 17.67 -2.41
CA GLU A 211 5.69 17.56 -1.81
C GLU A 211 5.93 16.20 -1.17
N ASN A 212 4.90 15.52 -0.66
CA ASN A 212 5.00 14.15 -0.16
C ASN A 212 5.58 13.23 -1.24
N SER A 213 5.02 13.26 -2.45
CA SER A 213 5.52 12.45 -3.58
C SER A 213 6.89 12.92 -4.06
N LEU A 214 7.15 14.23 -4.10
CA LEU A 214 8.45 14.78 -4.50
C LEU A 214 9.57 14.39 -3.55
N LEU A 215 9.33 14.45 -2.24
CA LEU A 215 10.30 14.04 -1.21
C LEU A 215 10.65 12.55 -1.35
N PHE A 216 9.64 11.69 -1.51
CA PHE A 216 9.86 10.26 -1.67
C PHE A 216 10.57 9.91 -2.99
N PHE A 217 10.18 10.56 -4.09
CA PHE A 217 10.85 10.42 -5.38
C PHE A 217 12.34 10.78 -5.29
N ASN A 218 12.65 11.92 -4.67
CA ASN A 218 14.04 12.36 -4.48
C ASN A 218 14.85 11.38 -3.62
N ALA A 219 14.23 10.82 -2.57
CA ALA A 219 14.85 9.81 -1.74
C ALA A 219 15.14 8.52 -2.52
N LEU A 220 14.17 8.02 -3.31
CA LEU A 220 14.35 6.84 -4.18
C LEU A 220 15.49 7.07 -5.18
N ARG A 221 15.53 8.25 -5.83
CA ARG A 221 16.58 8.62 -6.77
C ARG A 221 17.97 8.63 -6.15
N LYS A 222 18.08 9.10 -4.90
CA LYS A 222 19.37 9.14 -4.16
C LYS A 222 19.95 7.74 -3.94
N PHE A 223 19.10 6.72 -3.80
CA PHE A 223 19.51 5.32 -3.65
C PHE A 223 19.46 4.52 -4.97
N GLU A 224 19.31 5.21 -6.11
CA GLU A 224 19.26 4.60 -7.45
C GLU A 224 18.15 3.56 -7.61
N ILE A 225 17.07 3.69 -6.83
CA ILE A 225 15.90 2.82 -6.97
C ILE A 225 15.13 3.21 -8.24
N PRO A 226 14.79 2.24 -9.12
CA PRO A 226 13.97 2.53 -10.29
C PRO A 226 12.63 3.13 -9.87
N VAL A 227 12.35 4.34 -10.36
CA VAL A 227 11.14 5.08 -10.04
C VAL A 227 10.59 5.78 -11.26
N GLU A 228 9.27 5.68 -11.45
CA GLU A 228 8.51 6.45 -12.43
C GLU A 228 7.50 7.32 -11.67
N MET A 229 7.39 8.61 -12.02
CA MET A 229 6.46 9.53 -11.39
C MET A 229 5.70 10.36 -12.41
N HIS A 230 4.38 10.47 -12.24
CA HIS A 230 3.51 11.32 -13.03
C HIS A 230 2.86 12.39 -12.16
N LEU A 231 3.06 13.65 -12.52
CA LEU A 231 2.41 14.80 -11.90
C LEU A 231 1.38 15.38 -12.85
N TYR A 232 0.17 15.50 -12.40
CA TYR A 232 -0.92 16.12 -13.13
C TYR A 232 -1.15 17.55 -12.62
N PRO A 233 -1.31 18.55 -13.50
CA PRO A 233 -1.32 19.94 -13.08
C PRO A 233 -2.52 20.31 -12.21
N VAL A 234 -3.66 19.64 -12.38
CA VAL A 234 -4.92 19.96 -11.69
C VAL A 234 -5.61 18.70 -11.19
N GLY A 235 -6.17 18.76 -10.01
CA GLY A 235 -7.01 17.74 -9.37
C GLY A 235 -6.99 17.89 -7.85
N GLY A 236 -8.08 17.52 -7.20
CA GLY A 236 -8.16 17.44 -5.74
C GLY A 236 -7.64 16.11 -5.20
N HIS A 237 -7.76 15.89 -3.90
CA HIS A 237 -7.34 14.65 -3.26
C HIS A 237 -8.30 13.49 -3.50
N GLY A 238 -7.78 12.27 -3.50
CA GLY A 238 -8.59 11.05 -3.49
C GLY A 238 -9.30 10.76 -4.81
N LEU A 239 -8.70 11.14 -5.95
CA LEU A 239 -9.31 10.96 -7.27
C LEU A 239 -9.57 9.50 -7.62
N SER A 240 -8.71 8.57 -7.19
CA SER A 240 -8.87 7.14 -7.51
C SER A 240 -9.04 6.89 -9.03
N LEU A 241 -10.17 6.35 -9.45
CA LEU A 241 -10.58 6.19 -10.85
C LEU A 241 -11.52 7.32 -11.32
N ASP A 242 -11.41 8.52 -10.75
CA ASP A 242 -12.40 9.55 -10.93
C ASP A 242 -12.87 9.71 -12.38
N ARG A 243 -14.14 9.33 -12.59
CA ARG A 243 -14.83 9.47 -13.87
C ARG A 243 -15.53 10.83 -14.01
N LYS A 244 -15.59 11.64 -12.94
CA LYS A 244 -16.31 12.93 -12.96
C LYS A 244 -15.41 14.07 -13.42
N SER A 245 -14.16 14.15 -12.91
CA SER A 245 -13.23 15.23 -13.30
C SER A 245 -12.67 15.06 -14.72
N THR A 246 -12.51 13.82 -15.19
CA THR A 246 -12.07 13.56 -16.57
C THR A 246 -13.10 13.91 -17.62
N ARG A 247 -14.39 14.01 -17.28
CA ARG A 247 -15.45 14.46 -18.21
C ARG A 247 -15.54 15.99 -18.38
N LEU A 248 -15.02 16.75 -17.42
CA LEU A 248 -15.06 18.23 -17.48
C LEU A 248 -13.90 18.83 -18.29
N ASN A 249 -12.86 18.08 -18.58
CA ASN A 249 -11.70 18.52 -19.37
C ASN A 249 -11.72 18.05 -20.83
N SER A 250 -12.82 17.48 -21.31
CA SER A 250 -12.99 17.03 -22.70
C SER A 250 -14.04 17.86 -23.50
N SER A 251 -14.29 19.10 -23.06
CA SER A 251 -15.12 20.06 -23.80
C SER A 251 -14.29 21.25 -24.28
#